data_0e3fd21cea3c221844c49c86ddaafba8
#
_entry.id   0e3fd21cea3c221844c49c86ddaafba8
#
_cell.length_a   1.000
_cell.length_b   1.000
_cell.length_c   1.000
_cell.angle_alpha   90.00
_cell.angle_beta   90.00
_cell.angle_gamma   90.00
#
_symmetry.space_group_name_H-M   'P 1'
#
loop_
_entity.id
_entity.type
_entity.pdbx_description
1 polymer ?
#
loop_
_entity_poly.entity_id
_entity_poly.type
_entity_poly.pdbx_seq_one_letter_code
_entity_poly.pdbx_strand_id
1 'polypeptide(L)'
;MENEVLKSPSEFDVSSAIKKWRSQGFSKEMIELARNDMAEYGMPFKQVSIYMDVKLSAGQAEQLSQALRNEVNEDFVRHLAEGGYSAEQIKTILRFTSEVPVDVIEKNVTLDMKAHAISKALQAVKDSLAEAKQAVPEENEKVKEVLDSISEQLSALSQNAELIEKVSKKLDEMPKVESADEESIRKEYEGKLEQKEAELST
;
A
#
# COMPACT_ATOMS: atom_id res chain seq x y z
N MET A 1 -24.57 32.01 -17.18
CA MET A 1 -23.60 30.94 -17.23
C MET A 1 -23.23 30.62 -15.80
N GLU A 2 -23.91 29.63 -15.24
CA GLU A 2 -23.69 29.19 -13.87
C GLU A 2 -22.38 28.41 -13.85
N ASN A 3 -21.44 28.85 -12.99
CA ASN A 3 -20.26 28.10 -12.67
C ASN A 3 -20.66 26.81 -11.95
N GLU A 4 -20.69 25.69 -12.65
CA GLU A 4 -20.61 24.37 -12.03
C GLU A 4 -19.27 24.27 -11.31
N VAL A 5 -19.27 24.55 -10.01
CA VAL A 5 -18.19 24.18 -9.12
C VAL A 5 -18.13 22.66 -9.16
N LEU A 6 -17.16 22.13 -9.90
CA LEU A 6 -16.83 20.72 -9.89
C LEU A 6 -16.55 20.30 -8.44
N LYS A 7 -17.57 19.70 -7.81
CA LYS A 7 -17.41 19.05 -6.51
C LYS A 7 -16.26 18.04 -6.62
N SER A 8 -15.30 18.17 -5.74
CA SER A 8 -14.17 17.24 -5.70
C SER A 8 -14.70 15.79 -5.61
N PRO A 9 -14.12 14.82 -6.30
CA PRO A 9 -14.58 13.42 -6.30
C PRO A 9 -14.73 12.81 -4.91
N SER A 10 -14.06 13.39 -3.90
CA SER A 10 -14.06 12.93 -2.51
C SER A 10 -15.40 13.12 -1.77
N GLU A 11 -16.17 14.20 -2.02
CA GLU A 11 -17.42 14.44 -1.28
C GLU A 11 -18.58 13.54 -1.73
N PHE A 12 -18.63 13.18 -3.01
CA PHE A 12 -19.67 12.30 -3.52
C PHE A 12 -19.51 10.86 -3.02
N ASP A 13 -18.27 10.40 -2.89
CA ASP A 13 -17.94 9.04 -2.45
C ASP A 13 -18.26 8.80 -0.97
N VAL A 14 -17.96 9.75 -0.09
CA VAL A 14 -18.20 9.61 1.35
C VAL A 14 -19.68 9.46 1.68
N SER A 15 -20.55 10.29 1.10
CA SER A 15 -22.00 10.22 1.36
C SER A 15 -22.62 8.92 0.85
N SER A 16 -22.17 8.45 -0.30
CA SER A 16 -22.61 7.18 -0.89
C SER A 16 -22.14 5.98 -0.08
N ALA A 17 -20.90 5.99 0.38
CA ALA A 17 -20.34 4.96 1.26
C ALA A 17 -21.12 4.88 2.59
N ILE A 18 -21.41 6.01 3.24
CA ILE A 18 -22.19 6.06 4.48
C ILE A 18 -23.58 5.47 4.30
N LYS A 19 -24.27 5.80 3.21
CA LYS A 19 -25.60 5.23 2.91
C LYS A 19 -25.51 3.71 2.74
N LYS A 20 -24.50 3.23 2.01
CA LYS A 20 -24.25 1.81 1.79
C LYS A 20 -23.98 1.09 3.12
N TRP A 21 -23.11 1.62 3.96
CA TRP A 21 -22.77 1.01 5.24
C TRP A 21 -23.99 0.95 6.19
N ARG A 22 -24.81 1.99 6.22
CA ARG A 22 -26.08 1.96 6.98
C ARG A 22 -27.02 0.84 6.51
N SER A 23 -27.15 0.65 5.20
CA SER A 23 -27.99 -0.42 4.64
C SER A 23 -27.40 -1.82 4.88
N GLN A 24 -26.10 -1.93 5.08
CA GLN A 24 -25.41 -3.18 5.39
C GLN A 24 -25.40 -3.54 6.89
N GLY A 25 -25.95 -2.67 7.75
CA GLY A 25 -26.08 -2.94 9.19
C GLY A 25 -24.85 -2.61 10.02
N PHE A 26 -23.91 -1.80 9.50
CA PHE A 26 -22.78 -1.31 10.31
C PHE A 26 -23.26 -0.47 11.49
N SER A 27 -22.56 -0.57 12.61
CA SER A 27 -22.89 0.22 13.81
C SER A 27 -22.66 1.71 13.54
N LYS A 28 -23.36 2.56 14.30
CA LYS A 28 -23.23 4.01 14.18
C LYS A 28 -21.78 4.45 14.48
N GLU A 29 -21.16 3.82 15.46
CA GLU A 29 -19.77 4.09 15.89
C GLU A 29 -18.78 3.80 14.75
N MET A 30 -18.92 2.68 14.05
CA MET A 30 -18.06 2.34 12.92
C MET A 30 -18.22 3.31 11.76
N ILE A 31 -19.48 3.71 11.46
CA ILE A 31 -19.74 4.68 10.39
C ILE A 31 -19.17 6.05 10.73
N GLU A 32 -19.27 6.47 11.98
CA GLU A 32 -18.71 7.72 12.46
C GLU A 32 -17.19 7.73 12.44
N LEU A 33 -16.56 6.62 12.85
CA LEU A 33 -15.13 6.39 12.75
C LEU A 33 -14.65 6.53 11.30
N ALA A 34 -15.25 5.80 10.37
CA ALA A 34 -14.91 5.84 8.95
C ALA A 34 -15.08 7.24 8.34
N ARG A 35 -16.16 7.96 8.72
CA ARG A 35 -16.37 9.32 8.28
C ARG A 35 -15.26 10.26 8.76
N ASN A 36 -14.89 10.17 10.03
CA ASN A 36 -13.84 11.02 10.61
C ASN A 36 -12.48 10.70 9.97
N ASP A 37 -12.16 9.44 9.73
CA ASP A 37 -10.94 9.03 9.06
C ASP A 37 -10.81 9.65 7.67
N MET A 38 -11.86 9.62 6.88
CA MET A 38 -11.87 10.22 5.55
C MET A 38 -11.87 11.75 5.59
N ALA A 39 -12.61 12.37 6.51
CA ALA A 39 -12.80 13.80 6.54
C ALA A 39 -11.69 14.57 7.27
N GLU A 40 -11.20 14.04 8.39
CA GLU A 40 -10.24 14.72 9.25
C GLU A 40 -8.80 14.27 9.01
N TYR A 41 -8.61 12.96 8.73
CA TYR A 41 -7.30 12.36 8.51
C TYR A 41 -6.96 12.16 7.03
N GLY A 42 -7.90 12.46 6.12
CA GLY A 42 -7.69 12.29 4.67
C GLY A 42 -7.46 10.84 4.25
N MET A 43 -7.90 9.87 5.07
CA MET A 43 -7.66 8.46 4.82
C MET A 43 -8.39 8.01 3.54
N PRO A 44 -7.70 7.39 2.57
CA PRO A 44 -8.32 6.90 1.35
C PRO A 44 -9.40 5.85 1.64
N PHE A 45 -10.46 5.82 0.83
CA PHE A 45 -11.53 4.84 0.95
C PHE A 45 -11.01 3.38 0.96
N LYS A 46 -9.96 3.10 0.21
CA LYS A 46 -9.30 1.78 0.18
C LYS A 46 -8.79 1.36 1.56
N GLN A 47 -8.18 2.27 2.31
CA GLN A 47 -7.71 1.99 3.68
C GLN A 47 -8.88 1.84 4.65
N VAL A 48 -9.86 2.73 4.58
CA VAL A 48 -11.08 2.65 5.40
C VAL A 48 -11.79 1.31 5.20
N SER A 49 -11.82 0.79 3.97
CA SER A 49 -12.44 -0.49 3.67
C SER A 49 -11.79 -1.70 4.33
N ILE A 50 -10.55 -1.58 4.84
CA ILE A 50 -9.86 -2.67 5.54
C ILE A 50 -10.57 -3.02 6.86
N TYR A 51 -11.01 -2.00 7.61
CA TYR A 51 -11.69 -2.22 8.89
C TYR A 51 -13.21 -2.08 8.82
N MET A 52 -13.75 -1.66 7.68
CA MET A 52 -15.21 -1.63 7.46
C MET A 52 -15.71 -2.99 6.99
N ASP A 53 -15.65 -3.97 7.89
CA ASP A 53 -16.23 -5.31 7.73
C ASP A 53 -17.27 -5.55 8.84
N VAL A 54 -18.43 -6.08 8.46
CA VAL A 54 -19.54 -6.39 9.38
C VAL A 54 -19.20 -7.47 10.44
N LYS A 55 -18.13 -8.22 10.19
CA LYS A 55 -17.61 -9.23 11.15
C LYS A 55 -16.81 -8.60 12.28
N LEU A 56 -16.32 -7.39 12.10
CA LEU A 56 -15.53 -6.68 13.07
C LEU A 56 -16.43 -5.92 14.05
N SER A 57 -16.07 -5.93 15.33
CA SER A 57 -16.65 -5.03 16.32
C SER A 57 -16.12 -3.60 16.17
N ALA A 58 -16.84 -2.63 16.68
CA ALA A 58 -16.39 -1.22 16.68
C ALA A 58 -15.01 -1.06 17.35
N GLY A 59 -14.74 -1.80 18.43
CA GLY A 59 -13.44 -1.77 19.10
C GLY A 59 -12.30 -2.33 18.27
N GLN A 60 -12.54 -3.36 17.44
CA GLN A 60 -11.53 -3.86 16.49
C GLN A 60 -11.29 -2.83 15.39
N ALA A 61 -12.37 -2.30 14.81
CA ALA A 61 -12.28 -1.26 13.77
C ALA A 61 -11.50 -0.03 14.25
N GLU A 62 -11.72 0.40 15.50
CA GLU A 62 -10.98 1.52 16.11
C GLU A 62 -9.47 1.25 16.20
N GLN A 63 -9.06 0.05 16.64
CA GLN A 63 -7.64 -0.30 16.72
C GLN A 63 -6.98 -0.36 15.32
N LEU A 64 -7.68 -0.91 14.33
CA LEU A 64 -7.20 -0.99 12.95
C LEU A 64 -7.12 0.38 12.28
N SER A 65 -8.13 1.24 12.49
CA SER A 65 -8.12 2.64 12.05
C SER A 65 -6.92 3.39 12.63
N GLN A 66 -6.67 3.25 13.94
CA GLN A 66 -5.54 3.88 14.60
C GLN A 66 -4.20 3.39 14.04
N ALA A 67 -4.09 2.09 13.71
CA ALA A 67 -2.90 1.54 13.09
C ALA A 67 -2.63 2.18 11.71
N LEU A 68 -3.66 2.33 10.89
CA LEU A 68 -3.55 2.99 9.58
C LEU A 68 -3.17 4.47 9.70
N ARG A 69 -3.73 5.20 10.69
CA ARG A 69 -3.33 6.59 10.98
C ARG A 69 -1.86 6.70 11.41
N ASN A 70 -1.33 5.67 12.06
CA ASN A 70 0.07 5.59 12.48
C ASN A 70 0.97 4.95 11.40
N GLU A 71 0.50 4.87 10.16
CA GLU A 71 1.25 4.38 9.00
C GLU A 71 1.78 2.94 9.15
N VAL A 72 1.11 2.13 9.97
CA VAL A 72 1.40 0.69 10.03
C VAL A 72 1.08 0.07 8.67
N ASN A 73 1.92 -0.87 8.23
CA ASN A 73 1.80 -1.54 6.94
C ASN A 73 0.37 -2.05 6.67
N GLU A 74 -0.23 -1.66 5.53
CA GLU A 74 -1.62 -1.98 5.18
C GLU A 74 -1.88 -3.49 5.12
N ASP A 75 -0.95 -4.27 4.59
CA ASP A 75 -1.11 -5.73 4.46
C ASP A 75 -1.14 -6.39 5.82
N PHE A 76 -0.34 -5.90 6.76
CA PHE A 76 -0.38 -6.36 8.15
C PHE A 76 -1.68 -5.97 8.85
N VAL A 77 -2.16 -4.74 8.68
CA VAL A 77 -3.45 -4.30 9.22
C VAL A 77 -4.59 -5.16 8.67
N ARG A 78 -4.55 -5.50 7.38
CA ARG A 78 -5.50 -6.42 6.73
C ARG A 78 -5.41 -7.81 7.32
N HIS A 79 -4.19 -8.34 7.51
CA HIS A 79 -3.99 -9.64 8.18
C HIS A 79 -4.63 -9.67 9.58
N LEU A 80 -4.48 -8.60 10.36
CA LEU A 80 -5.13 -8.49 11.68
C LEU A 80 -6.66 -8.42 11.59
N ALA A 81 -7.19 -7.70 10.59
CA ALA A 81 -8.64 -7.59 10.36
C ALA A 81 -9.27 -8.94 10.01
N GLU A 82 -8.60 -9.72 9.16
CA GLU A 82 -9.07 -11.01 8.65
C GLU A 82 -8.78 -12.16 9.64
N GLY A 83 -7.77 -11.99 10.49
CA GLY A 83 -7.25 -13.04 11.37
C GLY A 83 -8.16 -13.40 12.55
N GLY A 84 -9.23 -12.66 12.80
CA GLY A 84 -10.17 -12.96 13.90
C GLY A 84 -9.67 -12.61 15.30
N TYR A 85 -8.62 -11.79 15.42
CA TYR A 85 -8.12 -11.30 16.71
C TYR A 85 -9.12 -10.38 17.41
N SER A 86 -9.24 -10.48 18.72
CA SER A 86 -10.02 -9.55 19.53
C SER A 86 -9.41 -8.14 19.52
N ALA A 87 -10.19 -7.11 19.84
CA ALA A 87 -9.71 -5.73 19.94
C ALA A 87 -8.51 -5.58 20.90
N GLU A 88 -8.51 -6.32 22.01
CA GLU A 88 -7.42 -6.31 22.99
C GLU A 88 -6.14 -6.97 22.45
N GLN A 89 -6.28 -8.08 21.70
CA GLN A 89 -5.15 -8.72 21.03
C GLN A 89 -4.56 -7.78 19.97
N ILE A 90 -5.40 -7.21 19.09
CA ILE A 90 -4.98 -6.24 18.07
C ILE A 90 -4.22 -5.07 18.71
N LYS A 91 -4.82 -4.44 19.74
CA LYS A 91 -4.18 -3.35 20.49
C LYS A 91 -2.82 -3.75 21.05
N THR A 92 -2.73 -4.97 21.60
CA THR A 92 -1.48 -5.48 22.18
C THR A 92 -0.42 -5.71 21.10
N ILE A 93 -0.79 -6.31 19.99
CA ILE A 93 0.11 -6.56 18.84
C ILE A 93 0.65 -5.23 18.28
N LEU A 94 -0.25 -4.27 18.03
CA LEU A 94 0.11 -2.97 17.43
C LEU A 94 1.09 -2.15 18.28
N ARG A 95 1.13 -2.34 19.59
CA ARG A 95 2.11 -1.67 20.47
C ARG A 95 3.55 -2.05 20.18
N PHE A 96 3.78 -3.20 19.57
CA PHE A 96 5.12 -3.70 19.27
C PHE A 96 5.58 -3.43 17.84
N THR A 97 4.71 -2.95 16.95
CA THR A 97 5.04 -2.77 15.52
C THR A 97 6.14 -1.74 15.24
N SER A 98 6.40 -0.82 16.17
CA SER A 98 7.51 0.13 16.07
C SER A 98 8.86 -0.44 16.50
N GLU A 99 8.89 -1.59 17.19
CA GLU A 99 10.09 -2.12 17.83
C GLU A 99 10.42 -3.54 17.37
N VAL A 100 9.41 -4.29 16.92
CA VAL A 100 9.53 -5.67 16.44
C VAL A 100 9.06 -5.73 14.99
N PRO A 101 9.87 -6.30 14.07
CA PRO A 101 9.48 -6.49 12.68
C PRO A 101 8.18 -7.31 12.54
N VAL A 102 7.33 -6.93 11.58
CA VAL A 102 6.00 -7.53 11.38
C VAL A 102 6.08 -9.05 11.15
N ASP A 103 7.03 -9.50 10.32
CA ASP A 103 7.25 -10.92 10.05
C ASP A 103 7.66 -11.73 11.29
N VAL A 104 8.30 -11.09 12.25
CA VAL A 104 8.64 -11.70 13.55
C VAL A 104 7.40 -11.73 14.45
N ILE A 105 6.58 -10.69 14.43
CA ILE A 105 5.30 -10.67 15.15
C ILE A 105 4.42 -11.83 14.66
N GLU A 106 4.21 -11.96 13.36
CA GLU A 106 3.39 -13.00 12.75
C GLU A 106 3.84 -14.43 13.11
N LYS A 107 5.16 -14.65 13.24
CA LYS A 107 5.71 -15.94 13.64
C LYS A 107 5.53 -16.28 15.13
N ASN A 108 5.39 -15.27 15.98
CA ASN A 108 5.35 -15.44 17.44
C ASN A 108 3.98 -15.24 18.05
N VAL A 109 2.98 -14.82 17.28
CA VAL A 109 1.60 -14.58 17.76
C VAL A 109 0.64 -15.53 17.06
N THR A 110 -0.18 -16.20 17.85
CA THR A 110 -1.25 -17.07 17.35
C THR A 110 -2.60 -16.64 17.93
N LEU A 111 -3.69 -16.96 17.24
CA LEU A 111 -5.04 -16.51 17.58
C LEU A 111 -5.52 -16.99 18.95
N ASP A 112 -5.07 -18.16 19.40
CA ASP A 112 -5.41 -18.75 20.71
C ASP A 112 -4.70 -18.09 21.89
N MET A 113 -3.68 -17.27 21.63
CA MET A 113 -2.96 -16.55 22.68
C MET A 113 -3.81 -15.44 23.28
N LYS A 114 -3.91 -15.38 24.60
CA LYS A 114 -4.48 -14.22 25.29
C LYS A 114 -3.58 -12.99 25.16
N ALA A 115 -4.14 -11.78 25.21
CA ALA A 115 -3.41 -10.54 25.05
C ALA A 115 -2.16 -10.42 25.96
N HIS A 116 -2.25 -10.86 27.23
CA HIS A 116 -1.09 -10.85 28.13
C HIS A 116 0.02 -11.83 27.70
N ALA A 117 -0.34 -12.98 27.11
CA ALA A 117 0.63 -13.94 26.58
C ALA A 117 1.32 -13.39 25.32
N ILE A 118 0.56 -12.73 24.44
CA ILE A 118 1.11 -11.98 23.29
C ILE A 118 2.10 -10.92 23.77
N SER A 119 1.71 -10.10 24.75
CA SER A 119 2.59 -9.08 25.32
C SER A 119 3.89 -9.65 25.87
N LYS A 120 3.80 -10.77 26.60
CA LYS A 120 4.98 -11.44 27.16
C LYS A 120 5.88 -12.02 26.07
N ALA A 121 5.29 -12.67 25.05
CA ALA A 121 6.06 -13.24 23.94
C ALA A 121 6.77 -12.14 23.12
N LEU A 122 6.06 -11.08 22.78
CA LEU A 122 6.64 -9.98 22.00
C LEU A 122 7.65 -9.16 22.80
N GLN A 123 7.48 -9.03 24.11
CA GLN A 123 8.50 -8.41 24.96
C GLN A 123 9.78 -9.24 24.99
N ALA A 124 9.70 -10.56 25.13
CA ALA A 124 10.86 -11.43 25.09
C ALA A 124 11.60 -11.36 23.73
N VAL A 125 10.84 -11.30 22.64
CA VAL A 125 11.41 -11.11 21.29
C VAL A 125 12.13 -9.76 21.18
N LYS A 126 11.49 -8.67 21.65
CA LYS A 126 12.09 -7.34 21.68
C LYS A 126 13.40 -7.33 22.46
N ASP A 127 13.42 -7.93 23.66
CA ASP A 127 14.59 -8.01 24.51
C ASP A 127 15.72 -8.79 23.81
N SER A 128 15.40 -9.94 23.19
CA SER A 128 16.37 -10.74 22.43
C SER A 128 16.91 -9.98 21.21
N LEU A 129 16.10 -9.19 20.52
CA LEU A 129 16.54 -8.34 19.41
C LEU A 129 17.46 -7.21 19.90
N ALA A 130 17.19 -6.64 21.06
CA ALA A 130 18.05 -5.63 21.68
C ALA A 130 19.41 -6.21 22.10
N GLU A 131 19.41 -7.40 22.71
CA GLU A 131 20.64 -8.12 23.06
C GLU A 131 21.47 -8.51 21.82
N ALA A 132 20.80 -8.98 20.76
CA ALA A 132 21.48 -9.32 19.51
C ALA A 132 22.14 -8.07 18.86
N LYS A 133 21.47 -6.91 18.92
CA LYS A 133 22.05 -5.64 18.44
C LYS A 133 23.25 -5.19 19.27
N GLN A 134 23.26 -5.46 20.58
CA GLN A 134 24.39 -5.14 21.46
C GLN A 134 25.54 -6.14 21.36
N ALA A 135 25.23 -7.40 21.03
CA ALA A 135 26.22 -8.46 20.89
C ALA A 135 26.99 -8.42 19.57
N VAL A 136 26.65 -7.54 18.63
CA VAL A 136 27.47 -7.27 17.45
C VAL A 136 28.68 -6.45 17.92
N PRO A 137 29.89 -7.02 17.99
CA PRO A 137 31.05 -6.28 18.48
C PRO A 137 31.33 -5.08 17.57
N GLU A 138 31.79 -3.97 18.18
CA GLU A 138 32.24 -2.77 17.47
C GLU A 138 33.39 -3.06 16.46
N GLU A 139 34.02 -4.22 16.56
CA GLU A 139 35.04 -4.72 15.61
C GLU A 139 34.55 -4.97 14.19
N ASN A 140 33.23 -4.95 13.96
CA ASN A 140 32.64 -5.10 12.62
C ASN A 140 32.16 -3.78 12.02
N GLU A 141 32.91 -2.68 12.16
CA GLU A 141 32.68 -1.45 11.42
C GLU A 141 32.48 -1.72 9.91
N LYS A 142 33.24 -2.65 9.34
CA LYS A 142 33.07 -3.10 7.95
C LYS A 142 31.72 -3.79 7.68
N VAL A 143 31.20 -4.56 8.64
CA VAL A 143 29.87 -5.21 8.48
C VAL A 143 28.77 -4.18 8.62
N LYS A 144 28.94 -3.21 9.49
CA LYS A 144 28.00 -2.08 9.64
C LYS A 144 28.00 -1.21 8.39
N GLU A 145 29.19 -0.85 7.86
CA GLU A 145 29.31 -0.12 6.58
C GLU A 145 28.67 -0.88 5.41
N VAL A 146 28.84 -2.21 5.35
CA VAL A 146 28.22 -3.06 4.33
C VAL A 146 26.70 -3.10 4.51
N LEU A 147 26.19 -3.23 5.74
CA LEU A 147 24.75 -3.22 6.03
C LEU A 147 24.12 -1.86 5.73
N ASP A 148 24.78 -0.77 6.08
CA ASP A 148 24.33 0.59 5.76
C ASP A 148 24.34 0.81 4.24
N SER A 149 25.38 0.36 3.53
CA SER A 149 25.46 0.40 2.07
C SER A 149 24.37 -0.44 1.39
N ILE A 150 24.08 -1.63 1.90
CA ILE A 150 22.99 -2.48 1.40
C ILE A 150 21.63 -1.81 1.66
N SER A 151 21.45 -1.19 2.82
CA SER A 151 20.23 -0.46 3.16
C SER A 151 20.01 0.75 2.23
N GLU A 152 21.08 1.50 1.92
CA GLU A 152 21.01 2.60 0.94
C GLU A 152 20.70 2.09 -0.48
N GLN A 153 21.32 0.99 -0.89
CA GLN A 153 21.06 0.38 -2.20
C GLN A 153 19.63 -0.16 -2.31
N LEU A 154 19.07 -0.75 -1.25
CA LEU A 154 17.68 -1.19 -1.20
C LEU A 154 16.71 -0.02 -1.26
N SER A 155 17.04 1.07 -0.59
CA SER A 155 16.26 2.32 -0.66
C SER A 155 16.27 2.93 -2.07
N ALA A 156 17.44 2.96 -2.72
CA ALA A 156 17.58 3.42 -4.09
C ALA A 156 16.85 2.50 -5.10
N LEU A 157 16.88 1.18 -4.89
CA LEU A 157 16.13 0.22 -5.68
C LEU A 157 14.60 0.41 -5.53
N SER A 158 14.12 0.69 -4.33
CA SER A 158 12.72 1.00 -4.08
C SER A 158 12.28 2.28 -4.83
N GLN A 159 13.10 3.33 -4.80
CA GLN A 159 12.84 4.57 -5.54
C GLN A 159 12.86 4.33 -7.07
N ASN A 160 13.76 3.47 -7.56
CA ASN A 160 13.80 3.10 -8.96
C ASN A 160 12.57 2.27 -9.38
N ALA A 161 12.05 1.41 -8.51
CA ALA A 161 10.80 0.68 -8.76
C ALA A 161 9.61 1.62 -8.93
N GLU A 162 9.51 2.66 -8.10
CA GLU A 162 8.48 3.71 -8.25
C GLU A 162 8.64 4.53 -9.54
N LEU A 163 9.88 4.81 -9.94
CA LEU A 163 10.17 5.49 -11.22
C LEU A 163 9.78 4.62 -12.41
N ILE A 164 10.09 3.32 -12.37
CA ILE A 164 9.69 2.35 -13.40
C ILE A 164 8.17 2.28 -13.51
N GLU A 165 7.45 2.24 -12.40
CA GLU A 165 5.98 2.25 -12.39
C GLU A 165 5.41 3.54 -13.01
N LYS A 166 6.00 4.70 -12.69
CA LYS A 166 5.61 5.99 -13.28
C LYS A 166 5.90 6.06 -14.76
N VAL A 167 7.04 5.51 -15.21
CA VAL A 167 7.40 5.44 -16.64
C VAL A 167 6.48 4.48 -17.37
N SER A 168 6.16 3.31 -16.78
CA SER A 168 5.23 2.33 -17.35
C SER A 168 3.84 2.95 -17.53
N LYS A 169 3.31 3.65 -16.53
CA LYS A 169 2.03 4.37 -16.65
C LYS A 169 2.06 5.44 -17.76
N LYS A 170 3.16 6.20 -17.87
CA LYS A 170 3.30 7.17 -18.94
C LYS A 170 3.40 6.52 -20.32
N LEU A 171 4.03 5.35 -20.41
CA LEU A 171 4.13 4.59 -21.67
C LEU A 171 2.75 4.08 -22.11
N ASP A 172 1.92 3.61 -21.15
CA ASP A 172 0.55 3.16 -21.41
C ASP A 172 -0.39 4.32 -21.82
N GLU A 173 -0.09 5.55 -21.34
CA GLU A 173 -0.82 6.78 -21.66
C GLU A 173 -0.36 7.42 -22.99
N MET A 174 0.79 7.00 -23.54
CA MET A 174 1.23 7.48 -24.85
C MET A 174 0.26 6.99 -25.93
N PRO A 175 -0.22 7.89 -26.81
CA PRO A 175 -1.07 7.48 -27.91
C PRO A 175 -0.30 6.43 -28.73
N LYS A 176 -0.90 5.23 -28.85
CA LYS A 176 -0.40 4.22 -29.77
C LYS A 176 -0.33 4.88 -31.13
N VAL A 177 0.88 5.07 -31.64
CA VAL A 177 1.07 5.51 -33.02
C VAL A 177 0.41 4.41 -33.86
N GLU A 178 -0.76 4.72 -34.39
CA GLU A 178 -1.47 3.80 -35.26
C GLU A 178 -0.56 3.52 -36.45
N SER A 179 -0.47 2.26 -36.81
CA SER A 179 0.33 1.69 -37.89
C SER A 179 -0.05 2.22 -39.30
N ALA A 180 -0.80 3.32 -39.38
CA ALA A 180 -1.16 4.00 -40.63
C ALA A 180 0.05 4.64 -41.34
N ASP A 181 1.10 5.00 -40.61
CA ASP A 181 2.28 5.61 -41.17
C ASP A 181 3.23 4.64 -41.89
N GLU A 182 3.35 3.39 -41.39
CA GLU A 182 4.22 2.39 -42.03
C GLU A 182 3.70 1.95 -43.38
N GLU A 183 2.41 1.79 -43.57
CA GLU A 183 1.80 1.38 -44.82
C GLU A 183 1.83 2.52 -45.85
N SER A 184 1.71 3.76 -45.41
CA SER A 184 1.86 4.96 -46.25
C SER A 184 3.29 5.15 -46.71
N ILE A 185 4.26 5.01 -45.83
CA ILE A 185 5.69 5.07 -46.14
C ILE A 185 6.09 3.94 -47.07
N ARG A 186 5.62 2.73 -46.86
CA ARG A 186 5.89 1.56 -47.69
C ARG A 186 5.38 1.78 -49.13
N LYS A 187 4.16 2.29 -49.30
CA LYS A 187 3.59 2.61 -50.63
C LYS A 187 4.36 3.71 -51.35
N GLU A 188 4.84 4.72 -50.62
CA GLU A 188 5.66 5.80 -51.21
C GLU A 188 7.02 5.29 -51.69
N TYR A 189 7.65 4.37 -50.93
CA TYR A 189 8.94 3.79 -51.33
C TYR A 189 8.79 2.79 -52.47
N GLU A 190 7.74 1.96 -52.50
CA GLU A 190 7.43 1.05 -53.61
C GLU A 190 7.18 1.82 -54.91
N GLY A 191 6.43 2.93 -54.87
CA GLY A 191 6.21 3.78 -56.04
C GLY A 191 7.49 4.48 -56.55
N LYS A 192 8.42 4.86 -55.67
CA LYS A 192 9.72 5.42 -56.06
C LYS A 192 10.66 4.37 -56.66
N LEU A 193 10.54 3.10 -56.23
CA LEU A 193 11.33 2.01 -56.77
C LEU A 193 10.89 1.68 -58.22
N GLU A 194 9.58 1.58 -58.45
CA GLU A 194 9.03 1.33 -59.79
C GLU A 194 9.39 2.42 -60.79
N GLN A 195 9.37 3.71 -60.35
CA GLN A 195 9.82 4.81 -61.21
C GLN A 195 11.30 4.70 -61.58
N LYS A 196 12.16 4.34 -60.64
CA LYS A 196 13.60 4.17 -60.95
C LYS A 196 13.90 2.97 -61.82
N GLU A 197 13.17 1.88 -61.64
CA GLU A 197 13.30 0.70 -62.53
C GLU A 197 12.85 0.99 -63.95
N ALA A 198 11.80 1.81 -64.15
CA ALA A 198 11.36 2.25 -65.44
C ALA A 198 12.39 3.19 -66.15
N GLU A 199 13.04 4.06 -65.36
CA GLU A 199 14.12 4.94 -65.86
C GLU A 199 15.39 4.18 -66.26
N LEU A 200 15.68 3.04 -65.63
CA LEU A 200 16.85 2.22 -65.95
C LEU A 200 16.65 1.26 -67.12
N SER A 201 15.40 1.12 -67.58
CA SER A 201 15.03 0.20 -68.67
C SER A 201 14.88 0.90 -70.02
N THR A 202 15.21 2.22 -70.11
CA THR A 202 15.16 3.03 -71.34
C THR A 202 16.56 3.40 -71.78
#